data_1113f6cc5d45e27c301aa69348ccca93
#
_entry.id   1113f6cc5d45e27c301aa69348ccca93
#
_cell.length_a   1.000
_cell.length_b   1.000
_cell.length_c   1.000
_cell.angle_alpha   90.00
_cell.angle_beta   90.00
_cell.angle_gamma   90.00
#
_symmetry.space_group_name_H-M   'P 1'
#
loop_
_entity.id
_entity.type
_entity.pdbx_description
1 polymer ?
#
loop_
_entity_poly.entity_id
_entity_poly.type
_entity_poly.pdbx_seq_one_letter_code
_entity_poly.pdbx_strand_id
1 'polypeptide(L)'
;MLTDTPQIIEVEPLVRNYFSRPDIAGPLEYLQHCLPARARLFVAGGAIRNLLIQRMHGSSPVTRDIDLFIGNLGPDVSLACALDGQQTDLTDLRGIRWQPETSGLAFDICRLCDFVIIKTYQLAPSLDNLLQTLDFTANAVVFEVGARQLYENGCLAAIQARCLDFNTTHCIDKVLLAYRVLLIRFKTGFILADRVFAFLKYNLDIDTLRPLRGLLAGKQGRETAAAVMADYNRICHYADYRDYLCRAPEVDAFTD
;
A
#
# COMPACT_ATOMS: atom_id res chain seq x y z
N MET A 1 17.03 1.93 -9.01
CA MET A 1 15.65 1.98 -9.57
C MET A 1 15.65 1.23 -10.88
N LEU A 2 14.83 0.18 -11.02
CA LEU A 2 14.71 -0.58 -12.27
C LEU A 2 13.52 -0.02 -13.04
N THR A 3 13.76 0.83 -14.04
CA THR A 3 12.70 1.39 -14.90
C THR A 3 12.54 0.62 -16.22
N ASP A 4 13.51 -0.22 -16.57
CA ASP A 4 13.60 -0.84 -17.91
C ASP A 4 13.87 -2.35 -17.85
N THR A 5 13.34 -3.05 -16.83
CA THR A 5 13.36 -4.51 -16.89
C THR A 5 12.30 -5.01 -17.87
N PRO A 6 12.53 -6.13 -18.59
CA PRO A 6 11.54 -6.70 -19.48
C PRO A 6 10.15 -6.86 -18.85
N GLN A 7 10.10 -7.18 -17.57
CA GLN A 7 8.85 -7.33 -16.81
C GLN A 7 8.08 -6.02 -16.63
N ILE A 8 8.76 -4.89 -16.42
CA ILE A 8 8.12 -3.56 -16.35
C ILE A 8 7.51 -3.19 -17.70
N ILE A 9 8.25 -3.41 -18.79
CA ILE A 9 7.77 -3.11 -20.16
C ILE A 9 6.46 -3.84 -20.45
N GLU A 10 6.27 -5.06 -19.97
CA GLU A 10 5.04 -5.83 -20.17
C GLU A 10 3.85 -5.32 -19.35
N VAL A 11 4.05 -4.81 -18.13
CA VAL A 11 2.96 -4.43 -17.23
C VAL A 11 2.63 -2.93 -17.26
N GLU A 12 3.55 -2.10 -17.70
CA GLU A 12 3.36 -0.64 -17.74
C GLU A 12 2.14 -0.22 -18.59
N PRO A 13 1.88 -0.79 -19.79
CA PRO A 13 0.68 -0.48 -20.57
C PRO A 13 -0.62 -0.79 -19.81
N LEU A 14 -0.65 -1.88 -19.04
CA LEU A 14 -1.79 -2.25 -18.21
C LEU A 14 -2.04 -1.19 -17.14
N VAL A 15 -1.00 -0.74 -16.43
CA VAL A 15 -1.09 0.29 -15.40
C VAL A 15 -1.52 1.63 -16.00
N ARG A 16 -0.95 2.02 -17.14
CA ARG A 16 -1.36 3.22 -17.89
C ARG A 16 -2.84 3.19 -18.28
N ASN A 17 -3.32 2.06 -18.79
CA ASN A 17 -4.72 1.89 -19.17
C ASN A 17 -5.65 1.97 -17.96
N TYR A 18 -5.27 1.37 -16.84
CA TYR A 18 -6.06 1.43 -15.61
C TYR A 18 -6.22 2.86 -15.12
N PHE A 19 -5.14 3.65 -15.05
CA PHE A 19 -5.18 5.05 -14.63
C PHE A 19 -5.71 6.01 -15.70
N SER A 20 -5.97 5.55 -16.92
CA SER A 20 -6.65 6.32 -17.97
C SER A 20 -8.17 6.13 -17.98
N ARG A 21 -8.72 5.30 -17.09
CA ARG A 21 -10.17 5.14 -16.95
C ARG A 21 -10.78 6.47 -16.51
N PRO A 22 -11.94 6.90 -17.07
CA PRO A 22 -12.53 8.21 -16.76
C PRO A 22 -12.79 8.45 -15.27
N ASP A 23 -13.17 7.39 -14.53
CA ASP A 23 -13.46 7.43 -13.10
C ASP A 23 -12.19 7.62 -12.23
N ILE A 24 -11.01 7.49 -12.81
CA ILE A 24 -9.71 7.71 -12.16
C ILE A 24 -8.98 8.91 -12.78
N ALA A 25 -8.92 8.97 -14.11
CA ALA A 25 -8.22 10.04 -14.83
C ALA A 25 -8.83 11.42 -14.52
N GLY A 26 -10.14 11.55 -14.54
CA GLY A 26 -10.83 12.82 -14.24
C GLY A 26 -10.45 13.41 -12.88
N PRO A 27 -10.54 12.67 -11.76
CA PRO A 27 -10.03 13.12 -10.46
C PRO A 27 -8.54 13.49 -10.46
N LEU A 28 -7.67 12.70 -11.10
CA LEU A 28 -6.24 13.01 -11.19
C LEU A 28 -5.97 14.29 -11.98
N GLU A 29 -6.64 14.49 -13.11
CA GLU A 29 -6.57 15.70 -13.93
C GLU A 29 -7.09 16.93 -13.16
N TYR A 30 -8.23 16.79 -12.47
CA TYR A 30 -8.76 17.86 -11.61
C TYR A 30 -7.71 18.30 -10.58
N LEU A 31 -7.16 17.33 -9.83
CA LEU A 31 -6.13 17.63 -8.83
C LEU A 31 -4.89 18.27 -9.46
N GLN A 32 -4.47 17.80 -10.63
CA GLN A 32 -3.32 18.35 -11.35
C GLN A 32 -3.53 19.83 -11.78
N HIS A 33 -4.77 20.19 -12.13
CA HIS A 33 -5.13 21.59 -12.46
C HIS A 33 -5.17 22.50 -11.23
N CYS A 34 -5.55 21.95 -10.07
CA CYS A 34 -5.62 22.73 -8.82
C CYS A 34 -4.24 22.92 -8.16
N LEU A 35 -3.22 22.22 -8.61
CA LEU A 35 -1.88 22.27 -8.04
C LEU A 35 -0.92 23.10 -8.93
N PRO A 36 0.16 23.65 -8.36
CA PRO A 36 1.20 24.31 -9.14
C PRO A 36 1.78 23.39 -10.23
N ALA A 37 2.10 23.93 -11.41
CA ALA A 37 2.60 23.16 -12.56
C ALA A 37 3.85 22.30 -12.27
N ARG A 38 4.63 22.65 -11.23
CA ARG A 38 5.79 21.87 -10.77
C ARG A 38 5.44 20.67 -9.92
N ALA A 39 4.18 20.54 -9.47
CA ALA A 39 3.74 19.40 -8.65
C ALA A 39 3.81 18.09 -9.45
N ARG A 40 4.28 17.03 -8.82
CA ARG A 40 4.33 15.69 -9.39
C ARG A 40 3.41 14.77 -8.60
N LEU A 41 2.54 14.06 -9.30
CA LEU A 41 1.58 13.14 -8.71
C LEU A 41 2.09 11.70 -8.84
N PHE A 42 2.16 11.01 -7.71
CA PHE A 42 2.63 9.63 -7.62
C PHE A 42 1.54 8.76 -6.99
N VAL A 43 1.01 7.81 -7.75
CA VAL A 43 0.17 6.75 -7.19
C VAL A 43 1.06 5.61 -6.72
N ALA A 44 0.85 5.10 -5.50
CA ALA A 44 1.70 4.06 -4.93
C ALA A 44 0.90 2.88 -4.35
N GLY A 45 1.55 1.74 -4.22
CA GLY A 45 1.12 0.64 -3.35
C GLY A 45 -0.11 -0.13 -3.82
N GLY A 46 -1.15 -0.14 -2.98
CA GLY A 46 -2.26 -1.09 -3.02
C GLY A 46 -3.01 -1.22 -4.33
N ALA A 47 -3.36 -0.11 -4.98
CA ALA A 47 -4.11 -0.11 -6.23
C ALA A 47 -3.33 -0.78 -7.37
N ILE A 48 -2.03 -0.45 -7.50
CA ILE A 48 -1.16 -1.03 -8.52
C ILE A 48 -0.88 -2.49 -8.20
N ARG A 49 -0.54 -2.82 -6.93
CA ARG A 49 -0.35 -4.22 -6.50
C ARG A 49 -1.56 -5.08 -6.87
N ASN A 50 -2.77 -4.66 -6.57
CA ASN A 50 -3.98 -5.45 -6.84
C ASN A 50 -4.17 -5.68 -8.34
N LEU A 51 -3.92 -4.64 -9.16
CA LEU A 51 -3.97 -4.75 -10.62
C LEU A 51 -2.95 -5.78 -11.15
N LEU A 52 -1.73 -5.77 -10.61
CA LEU A 52 -0.67 -6.71 -10.97
C LEU A 52 -0.99 -8.13 -10.52
N ILE A 53 -1.54 -8.31 -9.30
CA ILE A 53 -2.01 -9.60 -8.80
C ILE A 53 -3.11 -10.15 -9.74
N GLN A 54 -4.10 -9.33 -10.11
CA GLN A 54 -5.15 -9.71 -11.05
C GLN A 54 -4.57 -10.19 -12.38
N ARG A 55 -3.58 -9.48 -12.91
CA ARG A 55 -2.93 -9.83 -14.17
C ARG A 55 -2.15 -11.13 -14.12
N MET A 56 -1.43 -11.38 -13.01
CA MET A 56 -0.52 -12.52 -12.86
C MET A 56 -1.24 -13.80 -12.36
N HIS A 57 -2.29 -13.64 -11.55
CA HIS A 57 -2.93 -14.75 -10.84
C HIS A 57 -4.43 -14.91 -11.11
N GLY A 58 -5.02 -14.04 -11.94
CA GLY A 58 -6.42 -14.15 -12.37
C GLY A 58 -7.45 -13.63 -11.37
N SER A 59 -7.05 -13.33 -10.13
CA SER A 59 -7.91 -12.76 -9.08
C SER A 59 -7.11 -11.83 -8.17
N SER A 60 -7.76 -10.85 -7.56
CA SER A 60 -7.10 -9.88 -6.67
C SER A 60 -8.04 -9.33 -5.59
N PRO A 61 -7.50 -8.78 -4.50
CA PRO A 61 -8.29 -7.98 -3.57
C PRO A 61 -8.97 -6.81 -4.29
N VAL A 62 -10.17 -6.46 -3.84
CA VAL A 62 -10.88 -5.29 -4.36
C VAL A 62 -10.12 -4.01 -4.03
N THR A 63 -9.88 -3.17 -5.03
CA THR A 63 -9.33 -1.83 -4.84
C THR A 63 -10.46 -0.88 -4.46
N ARG A 64 -10.35 -0.21 -3.30
CA ARG A 64 -11.33 0.74 -2.78
C ARG A 64 -10.81 2.17 -2.70
N ASP A 65 -9.50 2.31 -2.67
CA ASP A 65 -8.79 3.57 -2.50
C ASP A 65 -7.52 3.62 -3.34
N ILE A 66 -7.07 4.83 -3.61
CA ILE A 66 -5.83 5.14 -4.33
C ILE A 66 -4.97 6.00 -3.41
N ASP A 67 -3.82 5.46 -3.02
CA ASP A 67 -2.80 6.20 -2.27
C ASP A 67 -2.05 7.14 -3.23
N LEU A 68 -2.17 8.45 -3.01
CA LEU A 68 -1.61 9.49 -3.87
C LEU A 68 -0.63 10.37 -3.09
N PHE A 69 0.61 10.43 -3.57
CA PHE A 69 1.65 11.28 -3.00
C PHE A 69 1.95 12.44 -3.95
N ILE A 70 2.09 13.64 -3.40
CA ILE A 70 2.37 14.84 -4.18
C ILE A 70 3.77 15.36 -3.84
N GLY A 71 4.67 15.25 -4.81
CA GLY A 71 6.02 15.79 -4.75
C GLY A 71 6.12 17.21 -5.28
N ASN A 72 7.24 17.86 -5.00
CA ASN A 72 7.58 19.21 -5.46
C ASN A 72 6.59 20.32 -5.02
N LEU A 73 5.86 20.09 -3.91
CA LEU A 73 5.03 21.12 -3.30
C LEU A 73 5.82 21.95 -2.30
N GLY A 74 5.69 23.28 -2.41
CA GLY A 74 6.18 24.20 -1.38
C GLY A 74 5.37 24.09 -0.07
N PRO A 75 5.92 24.57 1.06
CA PRO A 75 5.26 24.55 2.37
C PRO A 75 3.96 25.36 2.39
N ASP A 76 3.84 26.35 1.53
CA ASP A 76 2.75 27.31 1.42
C ASP A 76 1.53 26.76 0.65
N VAL A 77 1.68 25.60 0.00
CA VAL A 77 0.56 25.01 -0.76
C VAL A 77 -0.29 24.14 0.15
N SER A 78 -1.52 24.59 0.39
CA SER A 78 -2.51 23.83 1.14
C SER A 78 -3.28 22.88 0.22
N LEU A 79 -3.24 21.59 0.52
CA LEU A 79 -4.07 20.60 -0.19
C LEU A 79 -5.56 20.81 0.08
N ALA A 80 -5.93 21.28 1.27
CA ALA A 80 -7.32 21.59 1.59
C ALA A 80 -7.86 22.72 0.73
N CYS A 81 -7.04 23.75 0.43
CA CYS A 81 -7.44 24.80 -0.49
C CYS A 81 -7.53 24.33 -1.95
N ALA A 82 -6.66 23.38 -2.35
CA ALA A 82 -6.72 22.80 -3.71
C ALA A 82 -7.98 21.94 -3.92
N LEU A 83 -8.58 21.45 -2.84
CA LEU A 83 -9.80 20.63 -2.84
C LEU A 83 -11.01 21.38 -2.25
N ASP A 84 -10.97 22.73 -2.23
CA ASP A 84 -12.08 23.53 -1.70
C ASP A 84 -13.38 23.22 -2.45
N GLY A 85 -14.47 23.08 -1.68
CA GLY A 85 -15.76 22.67 -2.22
C GLY A 85 -15.91 21.17 -2.52
N GLN A 86 -14.88 20.35 -2.29
CA GLN A 86 -14.94 18.90 -2.45
C GLN A 86 -15.24 18.18 -1.13
N GLN A 87 -15.85 16.98 -1.22
CA GLN A 87 -16.05 16.13 -0.03
C GLN A 87 -14.71 15.52 0.41
N THR A 88 -14.20 16.00 1.53
CA THR A 88 -12.91 15.56 2.08
C THR A 88 -12.97 15.29 3.57
N ASP A 89 -12.18 14.30 4.03
CA ASP A 89 -11.94 13.98 5.43
C ASP A 89 -10.44 13.95 5.71
N LEU A 90 -10.05 14.11 6.98
CA LEU A 90 -8.65 13.90 7.39
C LEU A 90 -8.37 12.42 7.59
N THR A 91 -7.24 11.94 7.06
CA THR A 91 -6.76 10.59 7.35
C THR A 91 -6.03 10.53 8.70
N ASP A 92 -5.94 9.33 9.29
CA ASP A 92 -5.17 9.10 10.54
C ASP A 92 -3.70 9.53 10.44
N LEU A 93 -3.14 9.51 9.24
CA LEU A 93 -1.75 9.92 8.96
C LEU A 93 -1.61 11.39 8.52
N ARG A 94 -2.65 12.21 8.80
CA ARG A 94 -2.71 13.64 8.47
C ARG A 94 -2.69 13.95 6.96
N GLY A 95 -3.06 12.99 6.12
CA GLY A 95 -3.40 13.21 4.72
C GLY A 95 -4.86 13.63 4.56
N ILE A 96 -5.28 13.81 3.33
CA ILE A 96 -6.68 14.12 2.97
C ILE A 96 -7.27 12.90 2.25
N ARG A 97 -8.40 12.41 2.74
CA ARG A 97 -9.24 11.46 2.03
C ARG A 97 -10.25 12.23 1.22
N TRP A 98 -10.18 12.13 -0.09
CA TRP A 98 -11.08 12.76 -1.04
C TRP A 98 -11.95 11.71 -1.73
N GLN A 99 -13.24 11.99 -1.78
CA GLN A 99 -14.23 11.16 -2.47
C GLN A 99 -14.87 11.94 -3.63
N PRO A 100 -14.28 11.88 -4.85
CA PRO A 100 -14.87 12.53 -6.01
C PRO A 100 -16.25 11.94 -6.34
N GLU A 101 -17.23 12.77 -6.62
CA GLU A 101 -18.59 12.32 -7.01
C GLU A 101 -18.57 11.43 -8.28
N THR A 102 -17.59 11.63 -9.15
CA THR A 102 -17.43 10.92 -10.42
C THR A 102 -16.69 9.60 -10.29
N SER A 103 -16.20 9.24 -9.09
CA SER A 103 -15.41 8.04 -8.85
C SER A 103 -16.04 7.18 -7.77
N GLY A 104 -16.05 5.86 -7.99
CA GLY A 104 -16.37 4.89 -6.94
C GLY A 104 -15.19 4.62 -5.98
N LEU A 105 -14.04 5.29 -6.19
CA LEU A 105 -12.83 5.13 -5.40
C LEU A 105 -12.58 6.37 -4.54
N ALA A 106 -12.03 6.16 -3.34
CA ALA A 106 -11.50 7.23 -2.53
C ALA A 106 -10.02 7.48 -2.91
N PHE A 107 -9.55 8.73 -2.75
CA PHE A 107 -8.17 9.12 -2.95
C PHE A 107 -7.58 9.56 -1.61
N ASP A 108 -6.62 8.81 -1.10
CA ASP A 108 -5.87 9.17 0.10
C ASP A 108 -4.62 9.97 -0.30
N ILE A 109 -4.70 11.28 -0.11
CA ILE A 109 -3.73 12.25 -0.66
C ILE A 109 -2.80 12.73 0.46
N CYS A 110 -1.50 12.62 0.22
CA CYS A 110 -0.47 13.10 1.12
C CYS A 110 0.60 13.90 0.36
N ARG A 111 1.06 15.02 0.94
CA ARG A 111 2.30 15.65 0.44
C ARG A 111 3.46 14.71 0.76
N LEU A 112 4.34 14.48 -0.21
CA LEU A 112 5.45 13.56 -0.02
C LEU A 112 6.37 13.96 1.15
N CYS A 113 6.56 15.25 1.40
CA CYS A 113 7.33 15.76 2.54
C CYS A 113 6.63 15.54 3.91
N ASP A 114 5.31 15.29 3.93
CA ASP A 114 4.55 14.98 5.14
C ASP A 114 4.32 13.48 5.32
N PHE A 115 4.71 12.66 4.35
CA PHE A 115 4.63 11.21 4.51
C PHE A 115 5.39 10.80 5.77
N VAL A 116 4.70 10.11 6.66
CA VAL A 116 5.13 9.89 8.04
C VAL A 116 6.55 9.33 8.16
N ILE A 117 6.94 8.39 7.28
CA ILE A 117 8.30 7.82 7.30
C ILE A 117 9.32 8.85 6.81
N ILE A 118 9.07 9.50 5.69
CA ILE A 118 9.96 10.55 5.15
C ILE A 118 10.19 11.64 6.19
N LYS A 119 9.11 12.10 6.84
CA LYS A 119 9.18 13.15 7.85
C LYS A 119 9.91 12.70 9.13
N THR A 120 9.57 11.52 9.64
CA THR A 120 10.15 10.99 10.90
C THR A 120 11.64 10.72 10.77
N TYR A 121 12.07 10.16 9.65
CA TYR A 121 13.48 9.83 9.40
C TYR A 121 14.24 10.93 8.65
N GLN A 122 13.61 12.11 8.45
CA GLN A 122 14.20 13.28 7.79
C GLN A 122 14.80 12.95 6.40
N LEU A 123 14.12 12.10 5.64
CA LEU A 123 14.55 11.73 4.30
C LEU A 123 14.17 12.82 3.29
N ALA A 124 14.93 12.92 2.20
CA ALA A 124 14.55 13.80 1.09
C ALA A 124 13.20 13.34 0.49
N PRO A 125 12.24 14.25 0.22
CA PRO A 125 10.95 13.89 -0.38
C PRO A 125 11.11 13.63 -1.88
N SER A 126 11.69 12.49 -2.22
CA SER A 126 11.98 12.02 -3.58
C SER A 126 11.25 10.73 -3.91
N LEU A 127 11.11 10.44 -5.21
CA LEU A 127 10.53 9.20 -5.71
C LEU A 127 11.31 7.97 -5.20
N ASP A 128 12.65 8.05 -5.16
CA ASP A 128 13.51 6.98 -4.67
C ASP A 128 13.21 6.65 -3.21
N ASN A 129 13.12 7.68 -2.36
CA ASN A 129 12.80 7.50 -0.96
C ASN A 129 11.34 7.06 -0.76
N LEU A 130 10.40 7.50 -1.60
CA LEU A 130 9.04 6.96 -1.57
C LEU A 130 9.05 5.45 -1.81
N LEU A 131 9.66 4.98 -2.89
CA LEU A 131 9.76 3.56 -3.21
C LEU A 131 10.41 2.73 -2.09
N GLN A 132 11.51 3.24 -1.52
CA GLN A 132 12.24 2.54 -0.46
C GLN A 132 11.54 2.55 0.90
N THR A 133 10.58 3.45 1.12
CA THR A 133 9.89 3.60 2.40
C THR A 133 8.48 3.00 2.41
N LEU A 134 7.99 2.49 1.28
CA LEU A 134 6.79 1.65 1.27
C LEU A 134 7.02 0.38 2.10
N ASP A 135 6.01 -0.07 2.81
CA ASP A 135 6.13 -1.10 3.86
C ASP A 135 6.60 -2.48 3.37
N PHE A 136 6.02 -2.96 2.26
CA PHE A 136 6.29 -4.31 1.73
C PHE A 136 6.81 -4.26 0.30
N THR A 137 7.64 -5.23 -0.07
CA THR A 137 8.12 -5.37 -1.46
C THR A 137 6.97 -5.46 -2.45
N ALA A 138 5.88 -6.18 -2.11
CA ALA A 138 4.68 -6.25 -2.94
C ALA A 138 3.97 -4.90 -3.13
N ASN A 139 4.22 -3.91 -2.27
CA ASN A 139 3.70 -2.55 -2.36
C ASN A 139 4.71 -1.56 -2.96
N ALA A 140 5.98 -1.97 -3.14
CA ALA A 140 7.06 -1.09 -3.56
C ALA A 140 6.99 -0.78 -5.07
N VAL A 141 5.90 -0.16 -5.48
CA VAL A 141 5.59 0.23 -6.85
C VAL A 141 4.91 1.60 -6.87
N VAL A 142 5.32 2.45 -7.81
CA VAL A 142 4.84 3.82 -7.96
C VAL A 142 4.60 4.11 -9.44
N PHE A 143 3.45 4.69 -9.74
CA PHE A 143 3.13 5.23 -11.06
C PHE A 143 3.15 6.75 -11.01
N GLU A 144 4.01 7.39 -11.79
CA GLU A 144 4.02 8.84 -11.96
C GLU A 144 3.01 9.25 -13.01
N VAL A 145 1.98 9.97 -12.59
CA VAL A 145 0.83 10.31 -13.43
C VAL A 145 1.24 11.17 -14.64
N GLY A 146 2.00 12.25 -14.40
CA GLY A 146 2.39 13.19 -15.45
C GLY A 146 3.37 12.60 -16.48
N ALA A 147 4.35 11.81 -16.04
CA ALA A 147 5.30 11.11 -16.91
C ALA A 147 4.72 9.84 -17.51
N ARG A 148 3.60 9.33 -16.97
CA ARG A 148 2.98 8.05 -17.33
C ARG A 148 3.97 6.87 -17.23
N GLN A 149 4.84 6.90 -16.22
CA GLN A 149 5.93 5.95 -16.03
C GLN A 149 5.76 5.16 -14.74
N LEU A 150 6.08 3.86 -14.81
CA LEU A 150 6.03 2.93 -13.69
C LEU A 150 7.45 2.74 -13.12
N TYR A 151 7.54 2.78 -11.79
CA TYR A 151 8.77 2.51 -11.04
C TYR A 151 8.47 1.43 -10.00
N GLU A 152 9.42 0.52 -9.78
CA GLU A 152 9.26 -0.54 -8.78
C GLU A 152 10.57 -0.91 -8.08
N ASN A 153 10.46 -1.55 -6.91
CA ASN A 153 11.58 -2.03 -6.12
C ASN A 153 11.29 -3.46 -5.61
N GLY A 154 11.35 -4.44 -6.54
CA GLY A 154 11.08 -5.85 -6.24
C GLY A 154 9.60 -6.24 -6.17
N CYS A 155 8.67 -5.32 -6.51
CA CYS A 155 7.22 -5.57 -6.44
C CYS A 155 6.79 -6.70 -7.38
N LEU A 156 7.25 -6.68 -8.62
CA LEU A 156 6.87 -7.68 -9.62
C LEU A 156 7.32 -9.09 -9.20
N ALA A 157 8.56 -9.22 -8.73
CA ALA A 157 9.09 -10.50 -8.24
C ALA A 157 8.33 -10.99 -6.99
N ALA A 158 8.01 -10.09 -6.05
CA ALA A 158 7.26 -10.43 -4.85
C ALA A 158 5.84 -10.92 -5.18
N ILE A 159 5.15 -10.26 -6.12
CA ILE A 159 3.82 -10.67 -6.58
C ILE A 159 3.90 -12.01 -7.30
N GLN A 160 4.85 -12.20 -8.21
CA GLN A 160 5.03 -13.45 -8.93
C GLN A 160 5.28 -14.63 -7.98
N ALA A 161 6.10 -14.42 -6.96
CA ALA A 161 6.39 -15.42 -5.93
C ALA A 161 5.27 -15.57 -4.88
N ARG A 162 4.22 -14.74 -4.92
CA ARG A 162 3.20 -14.63 -3.88
C ARG A 162 3.79 -14.52 -2.47
N CYS A 163 4.83 -13.71 -2.32
CA CYS A 163 5.59 -13.57 -1.09
C CYS A 163 5.45 -12.17 -0.49
N LEU A 164 5.13 -12.09 0.79
CA LEU A 164 5.07 -10.84 1.55
C LEU A 164 6.36 -10.68 2.35
N ASP A 165 7.16 -9.70 1.96
CA ASP A 165 8.38 -9.34 2.63
C ASP A 165 8.44 -7.83 2.93
N PHE A 166 9.19 -7.44 3.96
CA PHE A 166 9.43 -6.04 4.25
C PHE A 166 10.27 -5.40 3.13
N ASN A 167 9.86 -4.21 2.68
CA ASN A 167 10.64 -3.41 1.74
C ASN A 167 11.55 -2.42 2.47
N THR A 168 11.11 -1.96 3.64
CA THR A 168 11.83 -0.97 4.44
C THR A 168 12.22 -1.51 5.80
N THR A 169 13.31 -0.98 6.35
CA THR A 169 13.69 -1.18 7.76
C THR A 169 13.11 -0.09 8.68
N HIS A 170 12.51 0.96 8.11
CA HIS A 170 11.90 2.04 8.86
C HIS A 170 10.55 1.57 9.44
N CYS A 171 10.43 1.62 10.75
CA CYS A 171 9.20 1.28 11.47
C CYS A 171 8.87 2.42 12.44
N ILE A 172 7.65 2.92 12.38
CA ILE A 172 7.20 4.00 13.26
C ILE A 172 6.47 3.42 14.46
N ASP A 173 5.62 2.43 14.20
CA ASP A 173 4.78 1.81 15.22
C ASP A 173 4.65 0.31 14.97
N LYS A 174 4.96 -0.48 15.99
CA LYS A 174 4.96 -1.93 15.95
C LYS A 174 3.55 -2.53 15.79
N VAL A 175 2.55 -1.90 16.41
CA VAL A 175 1.14 -2.34 16.32
C VAL A 175 0.61 -2.09 14.92
N LEU A 176 0.92 -0.92 14.35
CA LEU A 176 0.52 -0.59 12.98
C LEU A 176 1.21 -1.49 11.96
N LEU A 177 2.50 -1.81 12.15
CA LEU A 177 3.22 -2.74 11.27
C LEU A 177 2.60 -4.14 11.33
N ALA A 178 2.31 -4.66 12.54
CA ALA A 178 1.65 -5.95 12.72
C ALA A 178 0.26 -5.97 12.08
N TYR A 179 -0.53 -4.90 12.26
CA TYR A 179 -1.82 -4.72 11.60
C TYR A 179 -1.69 -4.83 10.07
N ARG A 180 -0.73 -4.13 9.49
CA ARG A 180 -0.54 -4.11 8.03
C ARG A 180 -0.05 -5.46 7.49
N VAL A 181 0.89 -6.13 8.17
CA VAL A 181 1.35 -7.49 7.80
C VAL A 181 0.16 -8.44 7.75
N LEU A 182 -0.60 -8.50 8.84
CA LEU A 182 -1.71 -9.46 8.96
C LEU A 182 -2.82 -9.15 7.95
N LEU A 183 -3.17 -7.88 7.76
CA LEU A 183 -4.23 -7.48 6.84
C LEU A 183 -3.85 -7.76 5.39
N ILE A 184 -2.62 -7.43 4.97
CA ILE A 184 -2.18 -7.65 3.59
C ILE A 184 -2.06 -9.15 3.33
N ARG A 185 -1.45 -9.91 4.25
CA ARG A 185 -1.43 -11.37 4.15
C ARG A 185 -2.84 -11.95 4.01
N PHE A 186 -3.77 -11.55 4.88
CA PHE A 186 -5.15 -12.01 4.85
C PHE A 186 -5.84 -11.69 3.52
N LYS A 187 -5.64 -10.48 3.00
CA LYS A 187 -6.22 -10.05 1.72
C LYS A 187 -5.57 -10.70 0.49
N THR A 188 -4.28 -10.98 0.52
CA THR A 188 -3.55 -11.47 -0.66
C THR A 188 -3.30 -12.96 -0.65
N GLY A 189 -3.39 -13.61 0.51
CA GLY A 189 -3.00 -15.01 0.68
C GLY A 189 -1.51 -15.29 0.50
N PHE A 190 -0.67 -14.25 0.42
CA PHE A 190 0.76 -14.40 0.17
C PHE A 190 1.44 -15.13 1.32
N ILE A 191 2.41 -15.98 1.02
CA ILE A 191 3.30 -16.57 2.02
C ILE A 191 4.16 -15.46 2.65
N LEU A 192 4.53 -15.65 3.92
CA LEU A 192 5.44 -14.72 4.60
C LEU A 192 6.88 -15.07 4.27
N ALA A 193 7.71 -14.07 4.02
CA ALA A 193 9.16 -14.24 4.06
C ALA A 193 9.63 -14.51 5.50
N ASP A 194 10.83 -15.09 5.67
CA ASP A 194 11.36 -15.51 6.98
C ASP A 194 11.32 -14.37 8.02
N ARG A 195 11.81 -13.18 7.66
CA ARG A 195 11.85 -12.04 8.59
C ARG A 195 10.46 -11.53 8.98
N VAL A 196 9.45 -11.64 8.09
CA VAL A 196 8.05 -11.28 8.40
C VAL A 196 7.41 -12.34 9.29
N PHE A 197 7.67 -13.62 9.03
CA PHE A 197 7.27 -14.71 9.89
C PHE A 197 7.88 -14.57 11.30
N ALA A 198 9.20 -14.34 11.37
CA ALA A 198 9.91 -14.12 12.63
C ALA A 198 9.36 -12.91 13.41
N PHE A 199 9.04 -11.82 12.71
CA PHE A 199 8.41 -10.65 13.31
C PHE A 199 7.08 -11.01 13.97
N LEU A 200 6.18 -11.69 13.27
CA LEU A 200 4.89 -12.07 13.83
C LEU A 200 5.02 -13.05 15.00
N LYS A 201 5.90 -14.03 14.88
CA LYS A 201 6.03 -15.11 15.86
C LYS A 201 6.77 -14.71 17.13
N TYR A 202 7.83 -13.92 17.00
CA TYR A 202 8.75 -13.68 18.11
C TYR A 202 8.77 -12.24 18.63
N ASN A 203 8.23 -11.28 17.88
CA ASN A 203 8.31 -9.89 18.26
C ASN A 203 6.97 -9.30 18.77
N LEU A 204 5.86 -10.03 18.67
CA LEU A 204 4.57 -9.56 19.19
C LEU A 204 4.32 -10.12 20.59
N ASP A 205 4.27 -9.23 21.56
CA ASP A 205 3.95 -9.48 22.96
C ASP A 205 2.49 -9.11 23.28
N ILE A 206 2.07 -9.33 24.51
CA ILE A 206 0.71 -9.04 24.97
C ILE A 206 0.36 -7.54 24.85
N ASP A 207 1.36 -6.66 25.06
CA ASP A 207 1.19 -5.21 24.99
C ASP A 207 0.97 -4.74 23.55
N THR A 208 1.52 -5.47 22.57
CA THR A 208 1.29 -5.26 21.14
C THR A 208 -0.03 -5.89 20.68
N LEU A 209 -0.33 -7.12 21.11
CA LEU A 209 -1.50 -7.87 20.65
C LEU A 209 -2.83 -7.27 21.11
N ARG A 210 -2.89 -6.68 22.30
CA ARG A 210 -4.10 -6.06 22.84
C ARG A 210 -4.57 -4.87 21.98
N PRO A 211 -3.74 -3.82 21.72
CA PRO A 211 -4.13 -2.72 20.85
C PRO A 211 -4.32 -3.17 19.38
N LEU A 212 -3.56 -4.16 18.90
CA LEU A 212 -3.73 -4.71 17.55
C LEU A 212 -5.13 -5.28 17.32
N ARG A 213 -5.66 -6.05 18.27
CA ARG A 213 -7.05 -6.56 18.19
C ARG A 213 -8.07 -5.44 18.16
N GLY A 214 -7.89 -4.40 18.96
CA GLY A 214 -8.73 -3.21 18.96
C GLY A 214 -8.70 -2.49 17.60
N LEU A 215 -7.51 -2.31 17.05
CA LEU A 215 -7.30 -1.67 15.74
C LEU A 215 -7.95 -2.48 14.60
N LEU A 216 -7.77 -3.79 14.58
CA LEU A 216 -8.41 -4.68 13.61
C LEU A 216 -9.93 -4.59 13.69
N ALA A 217 -10.50 -4.72 14.89
CA ALA A 217 -11.94 -4.68 15.08
C ALA A 217 -12.55 -3.32 14.71
N GLY A 218 -11.88 -2.21 15.03
CA GLY A 218 -12.31 -0.85 14.71
C GLY A 218 -12.28 -0.55 13.20
N LYS A 219 -11.24 -1.03 12.50
CA LYS A 219 -11.06 -0.70 11.08
C LYS A 219 -11.66 -1.72 10.10
N GLN A 220 -11.73 -2.99 10.48
CA GLN A 220 -12.17 -4.07 9.56
C GLN A 220 -13.48 -4.73 9.99
N GLY A 221 -14.02 -4.37 11.15
CA GLY A 221 -15.16 -5.04 11.75
C GLY A 221 -14.76 -6.31 12.52
N ARG A 222 -15.66 -6.77 13.40
CA ARG A 222 -15.35 -7.85 14.35
C ARG A 222 -15.11 -9.19 13.68
N GLU A 223 -15.86 -9.51 12.64
CA GLU A 223 -15.77 -10.78 11.91
C GLU A 223 -14.42 -10.91 11.20
N THR A 224 -14.05 -9.91 10.38
CA THR A 224 -12.74 -9.87 9.72
C THR A 224 -11.61 -9.88 10.72
N ALA A 225 -11.72 -9.12 11.81
CA ALA A 225 -10.71 -9.11 12.87
C ALA A 225 -10.51 -10.49 13.50
N ALA A 226 -11.60 -11.24 13.73
CA ALA A 226 -11.54 -12.60 14.27
C ALA A 226 -10.84 -13.56 13.29
N ALA A 227 -11.17 -13.47 11.98
CA ALA A 227 -10.54 -14.27 10.94
C ALA A 227 -9.02 -13.97 10.80
N VAL A 228 -8.63 -12.69 10.79
CA VAL A 228 -7.24 -12.26 10.76
C VAL A 228 -6.47 -12.77 11.99
N MET A 229 -7.06 -12.68 13.18
CA MET A 229 -6.43 -13.18 14.41
C MET A 229 -6.35 -14.70 14.45
N ALA A 230 -7.29 -15.41 13.85
CA ALA A 230 -7.21 -16.87 13.68
C ALA A 230 -6.03 -17.28 12.78
N ASP A 231 -5.80 -16.53 11.67
CA ASP A 231 -4.64 -16.74 10.82
C ASP A 231 -3.33 -16.46 11.57
N TYR A 232 -3.26 -15.36 12.34
CA TYR A 232 -2.12 -15.05 13.21
C TYR A 232 -1.82 -16.20 14.19
N ASN A 233 -2.84 -16.71 14.90
CA ASN A 233 -2.69 -17.82 15.83
C ASN A 233 -2.14 -19.06 15.11
N ARG A 234 -2.63 -19.36 13.91
CA ARG A 234 -2.15 -20.47 13.08
C ARG A 234 -0.67 -20.31 12.73
N ILE A 235 -0.25 -19.09 12.32
CA ILE A 235 1.17 -18.77 12.06
C ILE A 235 2.02 -19.06 13.30
N CYS A 236 1.59 -18.66 14.48
CA CYS A 236 2.32 -18.87 15.73
C CYS A 236 2.45 -20.35 16.14
N HIS A 237 1.57 -21.25 15.65
CA HIS A 237 1.61 -22.69 15.96
C HIS A 237 2.68 -23.46 15.16
N TYR A 238 3.19 -22.94 14.05
CA TYR A 238 4.31 -23.58 13.36
C TYR A 238 5.56 -23.58 14.24
N ALA A 239 6.30 -24.66 14.22
CA ALA A 239 7.51 -24.80 15.06
C ALA A 239 8.57 -23.74 14.69
N ASP A 240 8.84 -23.61 13.40
CA ASP A 240 9.78 -22.68 12.81
C ASP A 240 9.35 -22.28 11.39
N TYR A 241 10.17 -21.50 10.71
CA TYR A 241 9.90 -21.04 9.35
C TYR A 241 9.88 -22.19 8.32
N ARG A 242 10.70 -23.22 8.50
CA ARG A 242 10.70 -24.39 7.62
C ARG A 242 9.40 -25.17 7.74
N ASP A 243 8.93 -25.37 8.97
CA ASP A 243 7.63 -25.99 9.26
C ASP A 243 6.48 -25.16 8.65
N TYR A 244 6.54 -23.83 8.76
CA TYR A 244 5.61 -22.93 8.11
C TYR A 244 5.58 -23.13 6.60
N LEU A 245 6.74 -23.12 5.91
CA LEU A 245 6.79 -23.29 4.45
C LEU A 245 6.26 -24.66 3.98
N CYS A 246 6.49 -25.71 4.77
CA CYS A 246 6.02 -27.05 4.42
C CYS A 246 4.51 -27.26 4.62
N ARG A 247 3.91 -26.53 5.54
CA ARG A 247 2.51 -26.78 5.98
C ARG A 247 1.60 -25.55 5.85
N ALA A 248 2.15 -24.40 5.47
CA ALA A 248 1.30 -23.22 5.22
C ALA A 248 0.30 -23.59 4.11
N PRO A 249 -1.02 -23.54 4.36
CA PRO A 249 -1.97 -23.77 3.30
C PRO A 249 -1.75 -22.73 2.21
N GLU A 250 -1.85 -23.13 0.95
CA GLU A 250 -2.21 -22.18 -0.10
C GLU A 250 -3.52 -21.55 0.37
N VAL A 251 -3.43 -20.32 0.84
CA VAL A 251 -4.64 -19.60 1.25
C VAL A 251 -5.36 -19.30 -0.05
N ASP A 252 -6.54 -19.91 -0.25
CA ASP A 252 -7.48 -19.41 -1.26
C ASP A 252 -7.84 -17.97 -0.86
N ALA A 253 -6.95 -17.06 -1.24
CA ALA A 253 -7.16 -15.65 -1.10
C ALA A 253 -8.27 -15.29 -2.08
N PHE A 254 -9.15 -14.40 -1.65
CA PHE A 254 -10.24 -13.81 -2.44
C PHE A 254 -11.62 -14.47 -2.28
N THR A 255 -12.01 -14.84 -1.08
CA THR A 255 -13.44 -14.86 -0.73
C THR A 255 -13.87 -13.43 -0.40
N ASP A 256 -14.83 -12.92 -1.17
CA ASP A 256 -15.48 -11.60 -1.05
C ASP A 256 -16.02 -11.31 0.36
#